data_03ddf30b5225cbe2e994c76c128be8d7
#
_entry.id   03ddf30b5225cbe2e994c76c128be8d7
#
_cell.length_a   1.000
_cell.length_b   1.000
_cell.length_c   1.000
_cell.angle_alpha   90.00
_cell.angle_beta   90.00
_cell.angle_gamma   90.00
#
_symmetry.space_group_name_H-M   'P 1'
#
loop_
_entity.id
_entity.type
_entity.pdbx_description
1 polymer ?
#
loop_
_entity_poly.entity_id
_entity_poly.type
_entity_poly.pdbx_seq_one_letter_code
_entity_poly.pdbx_strand_id
1 'polypeptide(L)'
;ARALDAFEIRDKYSDFAKDHPRMYTVRDGVFCKEDPYKKMLEGRSLLVPLMAGNTSDEFLNHIEAKDGEQLLKKAEELFKDKADQFLSFEENKKQTPEGFSPVSGIEYSVKRAFLSRKATGCNQNSYYYRFDADIPGWDNAGTFHSCDLWFFFETLAKCWRPFDGHHYDLARQISSYFVNFIKTGNPNGNDYNENKLPEWKPYCDADRYEMNFKTKGASGGNTETARMRFLLER
;
A
#
# COMPACT_ATOMS: atom_id res chain seq x y z
N ALA A 1 -29.80 8.29 18.37
CA ALA A 1 -28.98 8.51 17.17
C ALA A 1 -29.83 8.70 15.92
N ARG A 2 -30.76 7.78 15.56
CA ARG A 2 -31.52 7.85 14.27
C ARG A 2 -32.41 9.09 14.12
N ALA A 3 -32.78 9.79 15.21
CA ALA A 3 -33.59 10.98 15.20
C ALA A 3 -32.78 12.29 15.25
N LEU A 4 -31.45 12.21 15.31
CA LEU A 4 -30.56 13.37 15.32
C LEU A 4 -30.14 13.72 13.91
N ASP A 5 -29.92 15.01 13.66
CA ASP A 5 -29.31 15.48 12.42
C ASP A 5 -27.88 14.98 12.25
N ALA A 6 -27.48 14.66 11.01
CA ALA A 6 -26.17 14.10 10.73
C ALA A 6 -25.03 15.05 11.10
N PHE A 7 -25.21 16.37 10.92
CA PHE A 7 -24.19 17.35 11.27
C PHE A 7 -24.08 17.49 12.80
N GLU A 8 -25.20 17.39 13.54
CA GLU A 8 -25.18 17.38 15.01
C GLU A 8 -24.42 16.16 15.55
N ILE A 9 -24.61 14.98 14.95
CA ILE A 9 -23.88 13.76 15.31
C ILE A 9 -22.38 13.93 15.02
N ARG A 10 -22.04 14.46 13.85
CA ARG A 10 -20.64 14.72 13.45
C ARG A 10 -19.96 15.66 14.44
N ASP A 11 -20.59 16.77 14.78
CA ASP A 11 -19.98 17.79 15.62
C ASP A 11 -19.80 17.29 17.06
N LYS A 12 -20.79 16.59 17.61
CA LYS A 12 -20.67 15.92 18.92
C LYS A 12 -19.57 14.85 18.93
N TYR A 13 -19.44 14.08 17.83
CA TYR A 13 -18.37 13.11 17.73
C TYR A 13 -16.99 13.78 17.61
N SER A 14 -16.89 14.87 16.86
CA SER A 14 -15.63 15.62 16.72
C SER A 14 -15.16 16.19 18.06
N ASP A 15 -16.08 16.68 18.89
CA ASP A 15 -15.76 17.15 20.23
C ASP A 15 -15.33 16.00 21.15
N PHE A 16 -16.06 14.90 21.13
CA PHE A 16 -15.72 13.70 21.90
C PHE A 16 -14.34 13.15 21.51
N ALA A 17 -14.01 13.12 20.21
CA ALA A 17 -12.76 12.55 19.68
C ALA A 17 -11.51 13.38 20.04
N LYS A 18 -11.65 14.62 20.53
CA LYS A 18 -10.50 15.43 21.02
C LYS A 18 -9.83 14.79 22.23
N ASP A 19 -10.62 14.20 23.12
CA ASP A 19 -10.16 13.65 24.40
C ASP A 19 -10.19 12.11 24.43
N HIS A 20 -10.59 11.48 23.32
CA HIS A 20 -10.75 10.02 23.25
C HIS A 20 -10.05 9.46 22.00
N PRO A 21 -9.50 8.22 22.09
CA PRO A 21 -8.97 7.56 20.91
C PRO A 21 -10.04 7.44 19.81
N ARG A 22 -9.62 7.61 18.56
CA ARG A 22 -10.52 7.37 17.43
C ARG A 22 -11.09 5.96 17.49
N MET A 23 -12.36 5.81 17.13
CA MET A 23 -12.97 4.49 17.00
C MET A 23 -12.37 3.79 15.77
N TYR A 24 -11.64 2.72 16.03
CA TYR A 24 -11.12 1.81 15.01
C TYR A 24 -11.90 0.49 15.01
N THR A 25 -11.49 -0.44 14.16
CA THR A 25 -12.00 -1.80 14.16
C THR A 25 -11.88 -2.42 15.56
N VAL A 26 -12.96 -2.91 16.10
CA VAL A 26 -13.02 -3.44 17.46
C VAL A 26 -12.84 -4.96 17.43
N ARG A 27 -11.98 -5.46 18.31
CA ARG A 27 -11.94 -6.89 18.64
C ARG A 27 -13.03 -7.17 19.67
N ASP A 28 -14.16 -7.68 19.19
CA ASP A 28 -15.35 -7.92 20.01
C ASP A 28 -15.36 -9.29 20.70
N GLY A 29 -14.38 -10.14 20.40
CA GLY A 29 -14.28 -11.51 20.95
C GLY A 29 -15.25 -12.51 20.31
N VAL A 30 -16.13 -12.07 19.42
CA VAL A 30 -17.12 -12.91 18.73
C VAL A 30 -16.78 -13.01 17.25
N PHE A 31 -16.89 -11.93 16.52
CA PHE A 31 -16.52 -11.88 15.10
C PHE A 31 -15.00 -11.75 14.93
N CYS A 32 -14.37 -10.81 15.60
CA CYS A 32 -12.93 -10.62 15.60
C CYS A 32 -12.35 -11.05 16.96
N LYS A 33 -11.94 -12.33 17.08
CA LYS A 33 -11.48 -12.95 18.34
C LYS A 33 -10.05 -12.59 18.71
N GLU A 34 -9.22 -12.30 17.72
CA GLU A 34 -7.79 -12.01 17.88
C GLU A 34 -7.32 -10.93 16.91
N ASP A 35 -6.08 -10.47 17.08
CA ASP A 35 -5.49 -9.49 16.19
C ASP A 35 -5.33 -10.06 14.77
N PRO A 36 -6.02 -9.54 13.74
CA PRO A 36 -5.97 -10.09 12.39
C PRO A 36 -4.61 -9.96 11.75
N TYR A 37 -3.86 -8.88 12.05
CA TYR A 37 -2.52 -8.68 11.53
C TYR A 37 -1.54 -9.69 12.16
N LYS A 38 -1.57 -9.84 13.47
CA LYS A 38 -0.77 -10.85 14.17
C LYS A 38 -1.06 -12.25 13.63
N LYS A 39 -2.34 -12.59 13.46
CA LYS A 39 -2.78 -13.85 12.88
C LYS A 39 -2.20 -14.08 11.49
N MET A 40 -2.17 -13.04 10.65
CA MET A 40 -1.58 -13.12 9.31
C MET A 40 -0.07 -13.35 9.37
N LEU A 41 0.65 -12.63 10.25
CA LEU A 41 2.10 -12.81 10.44
C LEU A 41 2.47 -14.19 10.97
N GLU A 42 1.59 -14.83 11.75
CA GLU A 42 1.76 -16.19 12.26
C GLU A 42 1.30 -17.28 11.28
N GLY A 43 0.93 -16.93 10.05
CA GLY A 43 0.47 -17.87 9.03
C GLY A 43 -0.88 -18.50 9.28
N ARG A 44 -1.67 -17.97 10.20
CA ARG A 44 -3.00 -18.47 10.58
C ARG A 44 -4.15 -17.78 9.84
N SER A 45 -3.84 -17.14 8.71
CA SER A 45 -4.84 -16.55 7.82
C SER A 45 -5.39 -17.56 6.82
N LEU A 46 -6.47 -17.22 6.13
CA LEU A 46 -7.00 -18.05 5.06
C LEU A 46 -5.96 -18.28 3.97
N LEU A 47 -5.87 -19.53 3.51
CA LEU A 47 -4.95 -19.95 2.44
C LEU A 47 -5.59 -19.73 1.06
N VAL A 48 -5.79 -18.47 0.70
CA VAL A 48 -6.30 -18.05 -0.61
C VAL A 48 -5.25 -17.20 -1.32
N PRO A 49 -5.27 -17.12 -2.67
CA PRO A 49 -4.46 -16.15 -3.39
C PRO A 49 -4.76 -14.72 -2.92
N LEU A 50 -3.76 -13.86 -2.86
CA LEU A 50 -3.93 -12.46 -2.51
C LEU A 50 -3.39 -11.55 -3.60
N MET A 51 -4.09 -10.46 -3.87
CA MET A 51 -3.61 -9.33 -4.65
C MET A 51 -3.80 -8.07 -3.81
N ALA A 52 -2.73 -7.36 -3.54
CA ALA A 52 -2.76 -6.11 -2.80
C ALA A 52 -1.56 -5.23 -3.16
N GLY A 53 -1.68 -3.94 -2.92
CA GLY A 53 -0.63 -2.97 -3.19
C GLY A 53 -0.95 -1.63 -2.55
N ASN A 54 -0.33 -0.59 -3.05
CA ASN A 54 -0.49 0.76 -2.56
C ASN A 54 -0.30 1.79 -3.68
N THR A 55 -0.77 3.00 -3.44
CA THR A 55 -0.39 4.19 -4.19
C THR A 55 0.93 4.76 -3.65
N SER A 56 1.70 5.48 -4.49
CA SER A 56 3.06 5.90 -4.11
C SER A 56 3.09 6.90 -2.95
N ASP A 57 2.09 7.76 -2.83
CA ASP A 57 2.09 8.91 -1.91
C ASP A 57 1.03 8.75 -0.80
N GLU A 58 0.75 7.52 -0.36
CA GLU A 58 -0.24 7.29 0.69
C GLU A 58 0.38 6.87 2.02
N PHE A 59 -0.23 7.36 3.12
CA PHE A 59 0.06 6.96 4.50
C PHE A 59 1.55 6.84 4.83
N LEU A 60 2.31 7.90 4.50
CA LEU A 60 3.72 7.97 4.82
C LEU A 60 3.91 8.12 6.34
N ASN A 61 4.61 7.16 6.93
CA ASN A 61 5.09 7.23 8.29
C ASN A 61 6.46 7.91 8.29
N HIS A 62 6.74 8.68 9.34
CA HIS A 62 7.97 9.40 9.50
C HIS A 62 8.60 9.11 10.86
N ILE A 63 9.90 9.27 10.97
CA ILE A 63 10.60 9.35 12.25
C ILE A 63 10.50 10.80 12.69
N GLU A 64 9.78 11.03 13.79
CA GLU A 64 9.66 12.37 14.41
C GLU A 64 11.00 12.81 14.99
N ALA A 65 11.73 13.64 14.26
CA ALA A 65 12.97 14.26 14.67
C ALA A 65 13.07 15.67 14.05
N LYS A 66 13.66 16.61 14.77
CA LYS A 66 13.79 18.01 14.35
C LYS A 66 15.04 18.25 13.51
N ASP A 67 16.05 17.42 13.71
CA ASP A 67 17.36 17.54 13.08
C ASP A 67 18.06 16.18 12.99
N GLY A 68 19.25 16.16 12.39
CA GLY A 68 20.02 14.93 12.19
C GLY A 68 20.52 14.29 13.49
N GLU A 69 20.76 15.06 14.57
CA GLU A 69 21.18 14.52 15.85
C GLU A 69 20.04 13.74 16.51
N GLN A 70 18.83 14.28 16.50
CA GLN A 70 17.65 13.57 16.99
C GLN A 70 17.33 12.36 16.12
N LEU A 71 17.52 12.46 14.79
CA LEU A 71 17.34 11.32 13.88
C LEU A 71 18.31 10.18 14.24
N LEU A 72 19.59 10.49 14.47
CA LEU A 72 20.60 9.50 14.88
C LEU A 72 20.16 8.78 16.16
N LYS A 73 19.80 9.51 17.20
CA LYS A 73 19.32 8.94 18.46
C LYS A 73 18.10 8.03 18.27
N LYS A 74 17.13 8.47 17.46
CA LYS A 74 15.96 7.66 17.14
C LYS A 74 16.30 6.42 16.33
N ALA A 75 17.24 6.52 15.39
CA ALA A 75 17.72 5.37 14.63
C ALA A 75 18.41 4.34 15.54
N GLU A 76 19.24 4.77 16.50
CA GLU A 76 19.86 3.88 17.50
C GLU A 76 18.80 3.19 18.38
N GLU A 77 17.79 3.93 18.85
CA GLU A 77 16.68 3.37 19.63
C GLU A 77 15.89 2.30 18.84
N LEU A 78 15.57 2.57 17.56
CA LEU A 78 14.75 1.72 16.72
C LEU A 78 15.51 0.57 16.07
N PHE A 79 16.75 0.77 15.64
CA PHE A 79 17.51 -0.17 14.82
C PHE A 79 18.75 -0.75 15.51
N LYS A 80 19.11 -0.24 16.69
CA LYS A 80 20.23 -0.73 17.50
C LYS A 80 21.54 -0.82 16.69
N ASP A 81 22.13 -2.02 16.62
CA ASP A 81 23.34 -2.33 15.86
C ASP A 81 23.21 -2.12 14.34
N LYS A 82 21.99 -1.99 13.82
CA LYS A 82 21.71 -1.69 12.41
C LYS A 82 21.46 -0.19 12.12
N ALA A 83 21.64 0.70 13.11
CA ALA A 83 21.36 2.12 12.94
C ALA A 83 22.21 2.77 11.85
N ASP A 84 23.50 2.46 11.78
CA ASP A 84 24.40 2.99 10.73
C ASP A 84 23.96 2.52 9.34
N GLN A 85 23.56 1.26 9.21
CA GLN A 85 23.03 0.74 7.96
C GLN A 85 21.71 1.45 7.57
N PHE A 86 20.79 1.68 8.53
CA PHE A 86 19.60 2.47 8.30
C PHE A 86 19.93 3.88 7.80
N LEU A 87 20.89 4.56 8.45
CA LEU A 87 21.31 5.92 8.08
C LEU A 87 22.16 5.98 6.80
N SER A 88 22.64 4.85 6.28
CA SER A 88 23.33 4.81 4.99
C SER A 88 22.41 5.03 3.79
N PHE A 89 21.11 4.83 3.95
CA PHE A 89 20.12 5.13 2.89
C PHE A 89 19.79 6.62 2.87
N GLU A 90 20.00 7.29 1.74
CA GLU A 90 19.77 8.72 1.61
C GLU A 90 18.31 9.13 1.84
N GLU A 91 17.36 8.26 1.47
CA GLU A 91 15.94 8.47 1.71
C GLU A 91 15.61 8.59 3.20
N ASN A 92 16.39 7.95 4.07
CA ASN A 92 16.19 8.00 5.52
C ASN A 92 16.67 9.31 6.14
N LYS A 93 17.56 10.03 5.46
CA LYS A 93 18.04 11.36 5.85
C LYS A 93 17.17 12.48 5.31
N LYS A 94 16.25 12.16 4.39
CA LYS A 94 15.37 13.16 3.79
C LYS A 94 14.42 13.71 4.86
N GLN A 95 14.53 15.01 5.10
CA GLN A 95 13.63 15.74 6.00
C GLN A 95 12.38 16.19 5.23
N THR A 96 11.25 16.04 5.89
CA THR A 96 9.95 16.57 5.47
C THR A 96 9.36 17.41 6.61
N PRO A 97 8.27 18.15 6.39
CA PRO A 97 7.60 18.87 7.49
C PRO A 97 7.17 17.96 8.64
N GLU A 98 6.87 16.69 8.37
CA GLU A 98 6.40 15.70 9.34
C GLU A 98 7.54 14.95 10.04
N GLY A 99 8.78 15.06 9.56
CA GLY A 99 9.95 14.36 10.11
C GLY A 99 10.89 13.80 9.06
N PHE A 100 11.55 12.69 9.37
CA PHE A 100 12.53 12.04 8.50
C PHE A 100 12.05 10.67 8.02
N SER A 101 12.71 10.14 7.01
CA SER A 101 12.54 8.76 6.57
C SER A 101 11.10 8.42 6.18
N PRO A 102 10.49 9.11 5.20
CA PRO A 102 9.12 8.80 4.77
C PRO A 102 9.03 7.36 4.23
N VAL A 103 8.13 6.56 4.78
CA VAL A 103 7.87 5.16 4.38
C VAL A 103 6.38 4.92 4.33
N SER A 104 5.88 4.40 3.22
CA SER A 104 4.48 3.94 3.17
C SER A 104 4.27 2.79 4.15
N GLY A 105 3.39 3.01 5.12
CA GLY A 105 2.99 1.98 6.07
C GLY A 105 2.21 0.85 5.41
N ILE A 106 1.48 1.15 4.33
CA ILE A 106 0.75 0.14 3.54
C ILE A 106 1.74 -0.74 2.79
N GLU A 107 2.71 -0.16 2.07
CA GLU A 107 3.74 -0.93 1.37
C GLU A 107 4.43 -1.92 2.31
N TYR A 108 4.96 -1.42 3.42
CA TYR A 108 5.62 -2.26 4.42
C TYR A 108 4.72 -3.38 4.93
N SER A 109 3.48 -3.04 5.31
CA SER A 109 2.56 -4.00 5.92
C SER A 109 2.12 -5.09 4.96
N VAL A 110 1.82 -4.76 3.71
CA VAL A 110 1.42 -5.73 2.68
C VAL A 110 2.58 -6.67 2.35
N LYS A 111 3.76 -6.13 2.09
CA LYS A 111 4.95 -6.93 1.77
C LYS A 111 5.33 -7.84 2.93
N ARG A 112 5.34 -7.31 4.16
CA ARG A 112 5.63 -8.11 5.36
C ARG A 112 4.64 -9.26 5.53
N ALA A 113 3.34 -9.01 5.31
CA ALA A 113 2.31 -10.04 5.36
C ALA A 113 2.52 -11.12 4.28
N PHE A 114 2.87 -10.74 3.04
CA PHE A 114 3.12 -11.70 1.96
C PHE A 114 4.32 -12.60 2.24
N LEU A 115 5.42 -12.03 2.75
CA LEU A 115 6.61 -12.79 3.16
C LEU A 115 6.30 -13.74 4.31
N SER A 116 5.58 -13.27 5.33
CA SER A 116 5.20 -14.10 6.48
C SER A 116 4.31 -15.26 6.06
N ARG A 117 3.34 -15.04 5.18
CA ARG A 117 2.50 -16.12 4.63
C ARG A 117 3.34 -17.22 3.98
N LYS A 118 4.32 -16.82 3.16
CA LYS A 118 5.21 -17.77 2.47
C LYS A 118 6.12 -18.51 3.43
N ALA A 119 6.72 -17.80 4.40
CA ALA A 119 7.60 -18.36 5.42
C ALA A 119 6.87 -19.38 6.33
N THR A 120 5.56 -19.19 6.56
CA THR A 120 4.73 -20.09 7.35
C THR A 120 4.07 -21.22 6.55
N GLY A 121 4.51 -21.44 5.31
CA GLY A 121 4.10 -22.59 4.49
C GLY A 121 2.88 -22.39 3.61
N CYS A 122 2.39 -21.15 3.44
CA CYS A 122 1.32 -20.88 2.48
C CYS A 122 1.82 -21.12 1.05
N ASN A 123 1.18 -22.06 0.35
CA ASN A 123 1.49 -22.36 -1.06
C ASN A 123 0.72 -21.49 -2.06
N GLN A 124 -0.21 -20.65 -1.59
CA GLN A 124 -0.96 -19.74 -2.44
C GLN A 124 -0.13 -18.52 -2.82
N ASN A 125 -0.32 -18.04 -4.05
CA ASN A 125 0.39 -16.89 -4.58
C ASN A 125 -0.12 -15.59 -3.98
N SER A 126 0.80 -14.64 -3.80
CA SER A 126 0.51 -13.26 -3.45
C SER A 126 1.07 -12.35 -4.52
N TYR A 127 0.29 -11.39 -5.00
CA TYR A 127 0.65 -10.48 -6.08
C TYR A 127 0.66 -9.06 -5.56
N TYR A 128 1.81 -8.40 -5.65
CA TYR A 128 1.99 -7.04 -5.17
C TYR A 128 2.01 -6.04 -6.32
N TYR A 129 1.30 -4.92 -6.16
CA TYR A 129 1.38 -3.80 -7.09
C TYR A 129 1.78 -2.50 -6.38
N ARG A 130 2.41 -1.62 -7.16
CA ARG A 130 2.61 -0.22 -6.83
C ARG A 130 1.94 0.63 -7.90
N PHE A 131 1.02 1.48 -7.48
CA PHE A 131 0.39 2.44 -8.35
C PHE A 131 1.15 3.77 -8.27
N ASP A 132 1.73 4.17 -9.40
CA ASP A 132 2.62 5.33 -9.53
C ASP A 132 2.34 6.08 -10.84
N ALA A 133 1.08 6.12 -11.26
CA ALA A 133 0.65 6.87 -12.42
C ALA A 133 0.48 8.35 -12.08
N ASP A 134 0.82 9.21 -13.03
CA ASP A 134 0.56 10.64 -12.93
C ASP A 134 -0.96 10.90 -12.85
N ILE A 135 -1.38 11.64 -11.84
CA ILE A 135 -2.79 12.02 -11.66
C ILE A 135 -2.94 13.48 -12.12
N PRO A 136 -3.54 13.70 -13.30
CA PRO A 136 -3.61 15.03 -13.87
C PRO A 136 -4.53 15.95 -13.08
N GLY A 137 -4.19 17.24 -13.03
CA GLY A 137 -4.99 18.25 -12.35
C GLY A 137 -4.16 19.49 -12.03
N TRP A 138 -4.83 20.56 -11.67
CA TRP A 138 -4.22 21.82 -11.27
C TRP A 138 -3.68 21.83 -9.84
N ASP A 139 -4.09 20.83 -9.04
CA ASP A 139 -3.83 20.72 -7.60
C ASP A 139 -2.54 19.97 -7.27
N ASN A 140 -1.84 19.43 -8.28
CA ASN A 140 -0.60 18.65 -8.10
C ASN A 140 -0.69 17.61 -6.97
N ALA A 141 -1.78 16.83 -6.99
CA ALA A 141 -2.18 15.97 -5.89
C ALA A 141 -1.26 14.76 -5.62
N GLY A 142 -0.33 14.46 -6.54
CA GLY A 142 0.46 13.22 -6.49
C GLY A 142 -0.39 11.97 -6.63
N THR A 143 0.17 10.82 -6.29
CA THR A 143 -0.50 9.50 -6.31
C THR A 143 -1.13 9.22 -4.96
N PHE A 144 -2.13 10.00 -4.59
CA PHE A 144 -2.77 9.98 -3.27
C PHE A 144 -3.61 8.72 -3.02
N HIS A 145 -3.92 8.46 -1.75
CA HIS A 145 -4.74 7.33 -1.32
C HIS A 145 -6.05 7.20 -2.09
N SER A 146 -6.33 6.01 -2.58
CA SER A 146 -7.53 5.64 -3.36
C SER A 146 -7.62 6.20 -4.77
N CYS A 147 -6.62 6.92 -5.30
CA CYS A 147 -6.65 7.38 -6.68
C CYS A 147 -6.58 6.24 -7.71
N ASP A 148 -6.04 5.09 -7.34
CA ASP A 148 -6.01 3.86 -8.12
C ASP A 148 -7.41 3.25 -8.35
N LEU A 149 -8.38 3.53 -7.49
CA LEU A 149 -9.75 3.02 -7.64
C LEU A 149 -10.42 3.45 -8.93
N TRP A 150 -10.13 4.65 -9.43
CA TRP A 150 -10.64 5.09 -10.73
C TRP A 150 -10.18 4.18 -11.87
N PHE A 151 -8.97 3.64 -11.78
CA PHE A 151 -8.38 2.74 -12.76
C PHE A 151 -8.91 1.30 -12.59
N PHE A 152 -8.98 0.81 -11.36
CA PHE A 152 -9.52 -0.53 -11.08
C PHE A 152 -10.96 -0.69 -11.54
N PHE A 153 -11.79 0.35 -11.39
CA PHE A 153 -13.21 0.34 -11.74
C PHE A 153 -13.53 1.07 -13.05
N GLU A 154 -12.53 1.51 -13.79
CA GLU A 154 -12.68 2.25 -15.05
C GLU A 154 -13.65 3.44 -14.94
N THR A 155 -13.57 4.18 -13.85
CA THR A 155 -14.46 5.30 -13.54
C THR A 155 -13.82 6.67 -13.77
N LEU A 156 -12.73 6.75 -14.55
CA LEU A 156 -11.99 7.99 -14.83
C LEU A 156 -12.91 9.11 -15.36
N ALA A 157 -13.83 8.77 -16.26
CA ALA A 157 -14.80 9.71 -16.83
C ALA A 157 -15.81 10.27 -15.81
N LYS A 158 -15.88 9.72 -14.60
CA LYS A 158 -16.72 10.23 -13.51
C LYS A 158 -16.01 11.31 -12.67
N CYS A 159 -14.72 11.51 -12.89
CA CYS A 159 -13.89 12.47 -12.19
C CYS A 159 -13.73 13.76 -13.01
N TRP A 160 -13.53 14.89 -12.33
CA TRP A 160 -13.27 16.20 -12.96
C TRP A 160 -11.87 16.31 -13.60
N ARG A 161 -10.96 15.37 -13.27
CA ARG A 161 -9.57 15.38 -13.72
C ARG A 161 -9.46 15.14 -15.23
N PRO A 162 -8.57 15.87 -15.93
CA PRO A 162 -8.44 15.74 -17.38
C PRO A 162 -7.64 14.49 -17.77
N PHE A 163 -8.17 13.33 -17.44
CA PHE A 163 -7.61 12.05 -17.90
C PHE A 163 -7.68 11.94 -19.43
N ASP A 164 -6.61 11.45 -20.04
CA ASP A 164 -6.50 11.26 -21.48
C ASP A 164 -6.29 9.79 -21.89
N GLY A 165 -6.01 9.53 -23.18
CA GLY A 165 -6.00 8.19 -23.76
C GLY A 165 -5.13 7.17 -23.00
N HIS A 166 -3.92 7.55 -22.58
CA HIS A 166 -3.02 6.62 -21.89
C HIS A 166 -3.49 6.29 -20.47
N HIS A 167 -4.22 7.15 -19.80
CA HIS A 167 -4.86 6.82 -18.51
C HIS A 167 -5.96 5.77 -18.70
N TYR A 168 -6.76 5.88 -19.77
CA TYR A 168 -7.78 4.88 -20.10
C TYR A 168 -7.15 3.55 -20.51
N ASP A 169 -6.04 3.57 -21.25
CA ASP A 169 -5.28 2.36 -21.57
C ASP A 169 -4.72 1.67 -20.34
N LEU A 170 -4.19 2.44 -19.38
CA LEU A 170 -3.74 1.90 -18.09
C LEU A 170 -4.91 1.34 -17.28
N ALA A 171 -6.04 2.05 -17.23
CA ALA A 171 -7.24 1.58 -16.52
C ALA A 171 -7.72 0.24 -17.09
N ARG A 172 -7.76 0.07 -18.41
CA ARG A 172 -8.06 -1.19 -19.07
C ARG A 172 -7.13 -2.32 -18.63
N GLN A 173 -5.82 -2.07 -18.59
CA GLN A 173 -4.86 -3.08 -18.15
C GLN A 173 -5.09 -3.47 -16.68
N ILE A 174 -5.24 -2.49 -15.78
CA ILE A 174 -5.44 -2.71 -14.34
C ILE A 174 -6.75 -3.48 -14.10
N SER A 175 -7.86 -3.02 -14.69
CA SER A 175 -9.16 -3.67 -14.59
C SER A 175 -9.10 -5.12 -15.11
N SER A 176 -8.40 -5.35 -16.22
CA SER A 176 -8.23 -6.70 -16.76
C SER A 176 -7.43 -7.63 -15.85
N TYR A 177 -6.32 -7.16 -15.25
CA TYR A 177 -5.60 -7.94 -14.24
C TYR A 177 -6.51 -8.31 -13.06
N PHE A 178 -7.29 -7.34 -12.59
CA PHE A 178 -8.21 -7.53 -11.47
C PHE A 178 -9.28 -8.56 -11.78
N VAL A 179 -9.91 -8.47 -12.95
CA VAL A 179 -10.92 -9.43 -13.43
C VAL A 179 -10.33 -10.83 -13.61
N ASN A 180 -9.13 -10.95 -14.21
CA ASN A 180 -8.44 -12.23 -14.35
C ASN A 180 -8.19 -12.87 -12.99
N PHE A 181 -7.69 -12.08 -12.03
CA PHE A 181 -7.43 -12.55 -10.67
C PHE A 181 -8.71 -12.99 -9.94
N ILE A 182 -9.80 -12.23 -10.03
CA ILE A 182 -11.09 -12.62 -9.43
C ILE A 182 -11.57 -13.96 -9.97
N LYS A 183 -11.43 -14.18 -11.27
CA LYS A 183 -11.90 -15.41 -11.93
C LYS A 183 -11.04 -16.63 -11.61
N THR A 184 -9.74 -16.47 -11.46
CA THR A 184 -8.78 -17.60 -11.49
C THR A 184 -7.81 -17.65 -10.32
N GLY A 185 -7.71 -16.60 -9.52
CA GLY A 185 -6.64 -16.43 -8.53
C GLY A 185 -5.27 -16.04 -9.13
N ASN A 186 -5.24 -15.79 -10.46
CA ASN A 186 -4.03 -15.41 -11.20
C ASN A 186 -4.34 -14.19 -12.08
N PRO A 187 -3.59 -13.05 -11.93
CA PRO A 187 -3.85 -11.85 -12.71
C PRO A 187 -3.46 -11.96 -14.18
N ASN A 188 -2.62 -12.93 -14.55
CA ASN A 188 -2.08 -13.06 -15.90
C ASN A 188 -3.13 -13.47 -16.92
N GLY A 189 -2.94 -13.04 -18.16
CA GLY A 189 -3.83 -13.31 -19.28
C GLY A 189 -3.83 -12.15 -20.29
N ASN A 190 -4.94 -11.98 -20.96
CA ASN A 190 -5.16 -10.88 -21.88
C ASN A 190 -6.06 -9.81 -21.24
N ASP A 191 -5.98 -8.58 -21.75
CA ASP A 191 -7.01 -7.58 -21.48
C ASP A 191 -8.30 -7.92 -22.27
N TYR A 192 -9.37 -7.17 -22.05
CA TYR A 192 -10.65 -7.44 -22.72
C TYR A 192 -10.66 -7.06 -24.22
N ASN A 193 -9.58 -6.44 -24.72
CA ASN A 193 -9.32 -6.23 -26.15
C ASN A 193 -8.40 -7.31 -26.74
N GLU A 194 -8.21 -8.42 -26.01
CA GLU A 194 -7.38 -9.57 -26.40
C GLU A 194 -5.87 -9.27 -26.49
N ASN A 195 -5.39 -8.11 -26.04
CA ASN A 195 -3.98 -7.82 -25.96
C ASN A 195 -3.37 -8.55 -24.76
N LYS A 196 -2.21 -9.19 -24.98
CA LYS A 196 -1.49 -9.85 -23.91
C LYS A 196 -0.99 -8.83 -22.88
N LEU A 197 -1.36 -9.03 -21.61
CA LEU A 197 -0.86 -8.24 -20.51
C LEU A 197 0.61 -8.63 -20.19
N PRO A 198 1.45 -7.68 -19.73
CA PRO A 198 2.76 -7.98 -19.15
C PRO A 198 2.64 -9.03 -18.03
N GLU A 199 3.63 -9.95 -17.97
CA GLU A 199 3.62 -10.98 -16.94
C GLU A 199 3.72 -10.39 -15.53
N TRP A 200 2.83 -10.81 -14.65
CA TRP A 200 2.85 -10.48 -13.23
C TRP A 200 3.21 -11.72 -12.41
N LYS A 201 4.44 -11.78 -11.93
CA LYS A 201 4.91 -12.90 -11.11
C LYS A 201 4.49 -12.73 -9.64
N PRO A 202 4.32 -13.83 -8.89
CA PRO A 202 4.07 -13.75 -7.46
C PRO A 202 5.23 -13.07 -6.70
N TYR A 203 4.89 -12.28 -5.70
CA TYR A 203 5.84 -11.69 -4.77
C TYR A 203 6.24 -12.71 -3.69
N CYS A 204 7.50 -13.00 -3.56
CA CYS A 204 8.04 -13.89 -2.53
C CYS A 204 9.48 -13.49 -2.15
N ASP A 205 10.08 -14.18 -1.18
CA ASP A 205 11.43 -13.84 -0.72
C ASP A 205 12.51 -14.02 -1.79
N ALA A 206 12.38 -15.06 -2.61
CA ALA A 206 13.32 -15.34 -3.70
C ALA A 206 13.17 -14.38 -4.89
N ASP A 207 11.95 -13.86 -5.11
CA ASP A 207 11.66 -12.92 -6.19
C ASP A 207 10.71 -11.84 -5.66
N ARG A 208 11.26 -10.67 -5.31
CA ARG A 208 10.54 -9.50 -4.81
C ARG A 208 9.87 -8.75 -5.96
N TYR A 209 9.12 -9.50 -6.78
CA TYR A 209 8.52 -8.99 -8.00
C TYR A 209 7.33 -8.08 -7.72
N GLU A 210 7.36 -6.89 -8.31
CA GLU A 210 6.33 -5.87 -8.22
C GLU A 210 5.73 -5.58 -9.58
N MET A 211 4.42 -5.44 -9.65
CA MET A 211 3.77 -4.85 -10.82
C MET A 211 3.65 -3.34 -10.59
N ASN A 212 4.30 -2.57 -11.44
CA ASN A 212 4.27 -1.12 -11.38
C ASN A 212 3.27 -0.59 -12.40
N PHE A 213 2.25 0.09 -11.92
CA PHE A 213 1.26 0.78 -12.74
C PHE A 213 1.67 2.25 -12.87
N LYS A 214 2.32 2.57 -13.98
CA LYS A 214 2.81 3.93 -14.29
C LYS A 214 2.01 4.53 -15.44
N THR A 215 2.08 5.83 -15.61
CA THR A 215 1.38 6.57 -16.67
C THR A 215 1.51 5.93 -18.05
N LYS A 216 2.65 5.35 -18.38
CA LYS A 216 2.90 4.70 -19.68
C LYS A 216 2.44 3.24 -19.76
N GLY A 217 1.80 2.71 -18.72
CA GLY A 217 1.30 1.34 -18.68
C GLY A 217 1.88 0.50 -17.54
N ALA A 218 1.41 -0.74 -17.48
CA ALA A 218 1.86 -1.73 -16.52
C ALA A 218 3.24 -2.29 -16.90
N SER A 219 4.13 -2.42 -15.92
CA SER A 219 5.43 -3.06 -16.10
C SER A 219 5.83 -3.80 -14.84
N GLY A 220 6.27 -5.04 -14.98
CA GLY A 220 6.69 -5.86 -13.85
C GLY A 220 8.21 -5.98 -13.75
N GLY A 221 8.70 -6.16 -12.52
CA GLY A 221 10.12 -6.34 -12.25
C GLY A 221 10.44 -6.41 -10.76
N ASN A 222 11.71 -6.71 -10.46
CA ASN A 222 12.22 -6.64 -9.08
C ASN A 222 12.67 -5.20 -8.80
N THR A 223 11.73 -4.34 -8.48
CA THR A 223 11.94 -2.90 -8.26
C THR A 223 11.98 -2.51 -6.78
N GLU A 224 11.87 -3.48 -5.88
CA GLU A 224 11.98 -3.25 -4.44
C GLU A 224 13.32 -2.60 -4.09
N THR A 225 13.27 -1.47 -3.38
CA THR A 225 14.48 -0.76 -2.98
C THR A 225 15.27 -1.53 -1.92
N ALA A 226 16.59 -1.34 -1.90
CA ALA A 226 17.46 -1.90 -0.87
C ALA A 226 17.03 -1.45 0.55
N ARG A 227 16.54 -0.21 0.66
CA ARG A 227 15.95 0.34 1.89
C ARG A 227 14.72 -0.44 2.35
N MET A 228 13.74 -0.70 1.45
CA MET A 228 12.55 -1.47 1.81
C MET A 228 12.91 -2.90 2.21
N ARG A 229 13.84 -3.51 1.49
CA ARG A 229 14.36 -4.85 1.84
C ARG A 229 14.96 -4.86 3.25
N PHE A 230 15.81 -3.89 3.58
CA PHE A 230 16.35 -3.73 4.93
C PHE A 230 15.26 -3.64 6.01
N LEU A 231 14.20 -2.84 5.75
CA LEU A 231 13.10 -2.71 6.70
C LEU A 231 12.30 -4.00 6.89
N LEU A 232 12.14 -4.81 5.83
CA LEU A 232 11.40 -6.08 5.86
C LEU A 232 12.18 -7.22 6.53
N GLU A 233 13.50 -7.15 6.55
CA GLU A 233 14.41 -8.15 7.17
C GLU A 233 14.66 -7.89 8.66
N ARG A 234 14.00 -6.90 9.23
CA ARG A 234 14.09 -6.52 10.64
C ARG A 234 13.31 -7.44 11.57
#